data_b17b8fa3acc335242e1dadbb7fb5eef8
#
_entry.id   b17b8fa3acc335242e1dadbb7fb5eef8
#
_cell.length_a   1.000
_cell.length_b   1.000
_cell.length_c   1.000
_cell.angle_alpha   90.00
_cell.angle_beta   90.00
_cell.angle_gamma   90.00
#
_symmetry.space_group_name_H-M   'P 1'
#
loop_
_entity.id
_entity.type
_entity.pdbx_description
1 polymer ?
#
loop_
_entity_poly.entity_id
_entity_poly.type
_entity_poly.pdbx_seq_one_letter_code
_entity_poly.pdbx_strand_id
1 'polypeptide(L)'
;KYGADPIRLSILISAELLQDADFNIETISSIKNKLEFMYEECIKLNNPGKIGTEPEDIWIQNRLSKLISEVTYSMEKMRLRESLHHILYDFDSDLQWYMKRASAKHRDDISGILNKVLATRVSMLSPFAPHIAEEMWEKLGNTEMVSKSSWPKEEEQADDKAVQNESLLSSVMNDISNIIKVTKITPKKIIIYTADNWKSKA
;
A
#
# COMPACT_ATOMS: atom_id res chain seq x y z
N LYS A 1 1.45 -22.63 16.94
CA LYS A 1 0.26 -22.53 16.05
C LYS A 1 0.26 -21.25 15.22
N TYR A 2 0.69 -20.11 15.79
CA TYR A 2 0.66 -18.79 15.14
C TYR A 2 2.02 -18.25 14.73
N GLY A 3 3.11 -18.74 15.31
CA GLY A 3 4.47 -18.21 15.12
C GLY A 3 4.75 -16.97 16.00
N ALA A 4 6.00 -16.58 16.07
CA ALA A 4 6.43 -15.45 16.91
C ALA A 4 5.98 -14.09 16.35
N ASP A 5 6.15 -13.86 15.05
CA ASP A 5 5.87 -12.56 14.43
C ASP A 5 4.39 -12.15 14.48
N PRO A 6 3.39 -13.00 14.17
CA PRO A 6 1.99 -12.65 14.36
C PRO A 6 1.63 -12.30 15.80
N ILE A 7 2.23 -12.96 16.79
CA ILE A 7 2.00 -12.67 18.21
C ILE A 7 2.60 -11.30 18.58
N ARG A 8 3.84 -11.03 18.17
CA ARG A 8 4.50 -9.73 18.40
C ARG A 8 3.71 -8.58 17.80
N LEU A 9 3.29 -8.73 16.54
CA LEU A 9 2.50 -7.73 15.84
C LEU A 9 1.14 -7.51 16.50
N SER A 10 0.47 -8.57 16.99
CA SER A 10 -0.83 -8.44 17.65
C SER A 10 -0.76 -7.62 18.94
N ILE A 11 0.32 -7.76 19.68
CA ILE A 11 0.56 -6.96 20.90
C ILE A 11 0.85 -5.49 20.52
N LEU A 12 1.75 -5.27 19.56
CA LEU A 12 2.14 -3.93 19.15
C LEU A 12 1.01 -3.14 18.46
N ILE A 13 0.09 -3.82 17.78
CA ILE A 13 -1.03 -3.16 17.09
C ILE A 13 -2.21 -2.88 18.02
N SER A 14 -2.29 -3.56 19.17
CA SER A 14 -3.40 -3.41 20.12
C SER A 14 -3.31 -2.10 20.91
N ALA A 15 -2.11 -1.60 21.19
CA ALA A 15 -1.91 -0.42 22.05
C ALA A 15 -0.63 0.34 21.69
N GLU A 16 -0.60 1.64 21.98
CA GLU A 16 0.63 2.43 22.00
C GLU A 16 1.41 2.19 23.30
N LEU A 17 2.70 2.60 23.33
CA LEU A 17 3.67 2.26 24.39
C LEU A 17 3.24 2.53 25.84
N LEU A 18 2.32 3.48 26.04
CA LEU A 18 1.84 3.86 27.40
C LEU A 18 0.42 3.36 27.68
N GLN A 19 -0.10 2.46 26.85
CA GLN A 19 -1.44 1.89 26.97
C GLN A 19 -1.37 0.42 27.29
N ASP A 20 -2.39 -0.11 27.96
CA ASP A 20 -2.50 -1.55 28.20
C ASP A 20 -2.77 -2.27 26.87
N ALA A 21 -1.94 -3.26 26.57
CA ALA A 21 -2.07 -4.08 25.38
C ALA A 21 -3.09 -5.21 25.63
N ASP A 22 -4.00 -5.40 24.68
CA ASP A 22 -4.95 -6.51 24.70
C ASP A 22 -4.41 -7.72 23.92
N PHE A 23 -4.49 -8.89 24.53
CA PHE A 23 -4.11 -10.15 23.88
C PHE A 23 -5.35 -10.87 23.34
N ASN A 24 -5.60 -10.67 22.04
CA ASN A 24 -6.77 -11.24 21.36
C ASN A 24 -6.36 -12.24 20.27
N ILE A 25 -6.87 -13.47 20.38
CA ILE A 25 -6.58 -14.56 19.43
C ILE A 25 -7.12 -14.27 18.02
N GLU A 26 -8.23 -13.56 17.90
CA GLU A 26 -8.81 -13.17 16.61
C GLU A 26 -7.90 -12.18 15.89
N THR A 27 -7.34 -11.23 16.61
CA THR A 27 -6.34 -10.27 16.09
C THR A 27 -5.10 -11.01 15.60
N ILE A 28 -4.58 -11.99 16.36
CA ILE A 28 -3.43 -12.80 15.94
C ILE A 28 -3.74 -13.54 14.63
N SER A 29 -4.93 -14.14 14.53
CA SER A 29 -5.35 -14.89 13.35
C SER A 29 -5.49 -13.98 12.13
N SER A 30 -6.04 -12.77 12.31
CA SER A 30 -6.17 -11.78 11.24
C SER A 30 -4.80 -11.31 10.74
N ILE A 31 -3.88 -11.00 11.64
CA ILE A 31 -2.51 -10.59 11.29
C ILE A 31 -1.78 -11.73 10.57
N LYS A 32 -1.90 -12.96 11.06
CA LYS A 32 -1.32 -14.12 10.41
C LYS A 32 -1.79 -14.25 8.96
N ASN A 33 -3.09 -14.17 8.72
CA ASN A 33 -3.66 -14.22 7.37
C ASN A 33 -3.14 -13.07 6.48
N LYS A 34 -3.00 -11.87 7.05
CA LYS A 34 -2.42 -10.72 6.33
C LYS A 34 -0.97 -10.97 5.92
N LEU A 35 -0.14 -11.50 6.82
CA LEU A 35 1.26 -11.83 6.53
C LEU A 35 1.37 -12.96 5.50
N GLU A 36 0.53 -14.00 5.62
CA GLU A 36 0.48 -15.10 4.63
C GLU A 36 0.11 -14.57 3.25
N PHE A 37 -0.90 -13.70 3.15
CA PHE A 37 -1.25 -13.06 1.89
C PHE A 37 -0.08 -12.26 1.30
N MET A 38 0.60 -11.43 2.12
CA MET A 38 1.76 -10.66 1.65
C MET A 38 2.91 -11.58 1.20
N TYR A 39 3.14 -12.68 1.89
CA TYR A 39 4.13 -13.69 1.53
C TYR A 39 3.82 -14.35 0.18
N GLU A 40 2.57 -14.74 -0.05
CA GLU A 40 2.14 -15.29 -1.33
C GLU A 40 2.33 -14.31 -2.49
N GLU A 41 2.05 -13.03 -2.28
CA GLU A 41 2.32 -11.99 -3.28
C GLU A 41 3.83 -11.84 -3.57
N CYS A 42 4.68 -11.93 -2.54
CA CYS A 42 6.14 -11.91 -2.74
C CYS A 42 6.62 -13.09 -3.61
N ILE A 43 6.07 -14.29 -3.43
CA ILE A 43 6.41 -15.46 -4.25
C ILE A 43 6.07 -15.23 -5.73
N LYS A 44 4.93 -14.58 -6.01
CA LYS A 44 4.51 -14.30 -7.40
C LYS A 44 5.40 -13.26 -8.09
N LEU A 45 6.09 -12.42 -7.33
CA LEU A 45 6.86 -11.28 -7.81
C LEU A 45 8.38 -11.45 -7.72
N ASN A 46 8.88 -12.70 -7.67
CA ASN A 46 10.31 -12.99 -7.53
C ASN A 46 11.18 -12.55 -8.72
N ASN A 47 10.59 -12.23 -9.87
CA ASN A 47 11.26 -11.68 -11.05
C ASN A 47 10.64 -10.31 -11.40
N PRO A 48 11.11 -9.24 -10.78
CA PRO A 48 10.54 -7.93 -11.04
C PRO A 48 10.81 -7.47 -12.47
N GLY A 49 9.74 -7.04 -13.16
CA GLY A 49 9.84 -6.32 -14.42
C GLY A 49 10.46 -4.94 -14.27
N LYS A 50 10.48 -4.17 -15.34
CA LYS A 50 10.86 -2.77 -15.28
C LYS A 50 9.80 -1.96 -14.52
N ILE A 51 10.25 -0.91 -13.84
CA ILE A 51 9.35 0.08 -13.24
C ILE A 51 8.74 0.89 -14.38
N GLY A 52 7.41 0.90 -14.44
CA GLY A 52 6.67 1.66 -15.44
C GLY A 52 6.71 3.17 -15.18
N THR A 53 6.33 3.94 -16.20
CA THR A 53 6.31 5.42 -16.19
C THR A 53 4.95 6.00 -16.57
N GLU A 54 3.91 5.16 -16.62
CA GLU A 54 2.55 5.61 -16.87
C GLU A 54 2.03 6.50 -15.72
N PRO A 55 1.03 7.36 -15.94
CA PRO A 55 0.52 8.24 -14.89
C PRO A 55 0.13 7.53 -13.59
N GLU A 56 -0.48 6.36 -13.67
CA GLU A 56 -0.79 5.54 -12.50
C GLU A 56 0.44 4.97 -11.81
N ASP A 57 1.53 4.70 -12.56
CA ASP A 57 2.81 4.24 -11.98
C ASP A 57 3.48 5.38 -11.19
N ILE A 58 3.44 6.59 -11.72
CA ILE A 58 3.93 7.80 -11.04
C ILE A 58 3.09 8.05 -9.79
N TRP A 59 1.76 7.95 -9.90
CA TRP A 59 0.86 8.16 -8.77
C TRP A 59 1.14 7.18 -7.62
N ILE A 60 1.22 5.87 -7.88
CA ILE A 60 1.45 4.88 -6.82
C ILE A 60 2.85 5.02 -6.19
N GLN A 61 3.85 5.45 -6.94
CA GLN A 61 5.19 5.75 -6.40
C GLN A 61 5.17 6.97 -5.48
N ASN A 62 4.40 8.03 -5.81
CA ASN A 62 4.20 9.16 -4.91
C ASN A 62 3.44 8.75 -3.64
N ARG A 63 2.43 7.87 -3.77
CA ARG A 63 1.74 7.29 -2.59
C ARG A 63 2.69 6.47 -1.73
N LEU A 64 3.60 5.72 -2.34
CA LEU A 64 4.63 4.95 -1.63
C LEU A 64 5.64 5.87 -0.91
N SER A 65 6.09 6.96 -1.53
CA SER A 65 6.94 7.96 -0.87
C SER A 65 6.25 8.59 0.33
N LYS A 66 4.96 8.90 0.21
CA LYS A 66 4.16 9.39 1.34
C LYS A 66 4.07 8.36 2.47
N LEU A 67 3.84 7.08 2.15
CA LEU A 67 3.84 6.00 3.12
C LEU A 67 5.18 5.93 3.87
N ILE A 68 6.31 6.02 3.15
CA ILE A 68 7.65 6.02 3.77
C ILE A 68 7.79 7.17 4.75
N SER A 69 7.35 8.38 4.38
CA SER A 69 7.37 9.56 5.24
C SER A 69 6.55 9.36 6.51
N GLU A 70 5.31 8.91 6.36
CA GLU A 70 4.37 8.67 7.48
C GLU A 70 4.90 7.61 8.44
N VAL A 71 5.41 6.49 7.92
CA VAL A 71 6.01 5.43 8.74
C VAL A 71 7.28 5.90 9.43
N THR A 72 8.15 6.61 8.72
CA THR A 72 9.39 7.16 9.29
C THR A 72 9.07 8.12 10.44
N TYR A 73 8.14 9.04 10.23
CA TYR A 73 7.71 10.00 11.25
C TYR A 73 7.12 9.30 12.48
N SER A 74 6.22 8.34 12.29
CA SER A 74 5.62 7.61 13.41
C SER A 74 6.63 6.75 14.16
N MET A 75 7.61 6.14 13.46
CA MET A 75 8.72 5.42 14.09
C MET A 75 9.61 6.34 14.93
N GLU A 76 9.98 7.52 14.43
CA GLU A 76 10.77 8.51 15.17
C GLU A 76 10.05 9.02 16.44
N LYS A 77 8.72 9.05 16.41
CA LYS A 77 7.87 9.41 17.55
C LYS A 77 7.53 8.24 18.46
N MET A 78 8.08 7.04 18.20
CA MET A 78 7.77 5.81 18.93
C MET A 78 6.28 5.44 18.92
N ARG A 79 5.55 5.82 17.87
CA ARG A 79 4.14 5.47 17.63
C ARG A 79 4.07 4.16 16.86
N LEU A 80 4.37 3.06 17.53
CA LEU A 80 4.58 1.77 16.89
C LEU A 80 3.28 1.18 16.29
N ARG A 81 2.16 1.38 16.97
CA ARG A 81 0.84 0.98 16.47
C ARG A 81 0.49 1.71 15.17
N GLU A 82 0.66 3.05 15.15
CA GLU A 82 0.41 3.88 13.98
C GLU A 82 1.29 3.45 12.80
N SER A 83 2.60 3.24 13.04
CA SER A 83 3.53 2.72 12.04
C SER A 83 3.07 1.39 11.43
N LEU A 84 2.63 0.45 12.26
CA LEU A 84 2.14 -0.85 11.83
C LEU A 84 0.84 -0.75 11.02
N HIS A 85 -0.07 0.16 11.38
CA HIS A 85 -1.28 0.42 10.59
C HIS A 85 -0.93 0.91 9.20
N HIS A 86 -0.03 1.88 9.08
CA HIS A 86 0.45 2.39 7.79
C HIS A 86 1.06 1.27 6.93
N ILE A 87 1.93 0.44 7.52
CA ILE A 87 2.63 -0.63 6.79
C ILE A 87 1.65 -1.73 6.33
N LEU A 88 0.72 -2.15 7.19
CA LEU A 88 -0.08 -3.35 6.94
C LEU A 88 -1.41 -3.08 6.23
N TYR A 89 -2.02 -1.90 6.43
CA TYR A 89 -3.41 -1.67 6.02
C TYR A 89 -3.65 -0.44 5.17
N ASP A 90 -3.09 0.72 5.52
CA ASP A 90 -3.51 1.98 4.91
C ASP A 90 -3.19 2.06 3.42
N PHE A 91 -2.09 1.45 3.00
CA PHE A 91 -1.68 1.43 1.59
C PHE A 91 -2.49 0.45 0.71
N ASP A 92 -3.28 -0.44 1.31
CA ASP A 92 -4.01 -1.46 0.54
C ASP A 92 -5.05 -0.85 -0.41
N SER A 93 -5.69 0.24 -0.01
CA SER A 93 -6.66 0.94 -0.86
C SER A 93 -6.00 1.56 -2.10
N ASP A 94 -4.82 2.13 -1.94
CA ASP A 94 -4.04 2.70 -3.04
C ASP A 94 -3.57 1.59 -3.99
N LEU A 95 -3.10 0.47 -3.44
CA LEU A 95 -2.67 -0.67 -4.24
C LEU A 95 -3.84 -1.29 -5.04
N GLN A 96 -5.02 -1.43 -4.42
CA GLN A 96 -6.22 -1.91 -5.11
C GLN A 96 -6.65 -0.96 -6.23
N TRP A 97 -6.58 0.36 -6.00
CA TRP A 97 -6.86 1.35 -7.02
C TRP A 97 -5.89 1.22 -8.19
N TYR A 98 -4.59 1.15 -7.91
CA TYR A 98 -3.56 0.95 -8.94
C TYR A 98 -3.81 -0.30 -9.78
N MET A 99 -4.05 -1.45 -9.13
CA MET A 99 -4.33 -2.70 -9.84
C MET A 99 -5.59 -2.61 -10.71
N LYS A 100 -6.65 -1.95 -10.22
CA LYS A 100 -7.88 -1.70 -10.98
C LYS A 100 -7.61 -0.84 -12.21
N ARG A 101 -6.78 0.19 -12.08
CA ARG A 101 -6.39 1.08 -13.19
C ARG A 101 -5.58 0.32 -14.24
N ALA A 102 -4.57 -0.43 -13.83
CA ALA A 102 -3.75 -1.26 -14.70
C ALA A 102 -4.61 -2.30 -15.46
N SER A 103 -5.48 -3.00 -14.76
CA SER A 103 -6.42 -3.96 -15.36
C SER A 103 -7.35 -3.31 -16.38
N ALA A 104 -7.89 -2.11 -16.11
CA ALA A 104 -8.74 -1.38 -17.05
C ALA A 104 -8.01 -0.97 -18.34
N LYS A 105 -6.69 -0.84 -18.28
CA LYS A 105 -5.80 -0.58 -19.43
C LYS A 105 -5.21 -1.85 -20.04
N HIS A 106 -5.58 -3.03 -19.57
CA HIS A 106 -5.03 -4.33 -20.00
C HIS A 106 -3.50 -4.40 -19.89
N ARG A 107 -2.94 -3.85 -18.79
CA ARG A 107 -1.51 -3.83 -18.55
C ARG A 107 -1.05 -5.08 -17.81
N ASP A 108 0.00 -5.73 -18.33
CA ASP A 108 0.67 -6.88 -17.71
C ASP A 108 2.06 -6.50 -17.15
N ASP A 109 2.53 -5.27 -17.39
CA ASP A 109 3.87 -4.76 -17.08
C ASP A 109 3.99 -4.13 -15.69
N ILE A 110 3.13 -4.50 -14.74
CA ILE A 110 3.04 -3.89 -13.40
C ILE A 110 3.93 -4.56 -12.35
N SER A 111 4.54 -5.69 -12.69
CA SER A 111 5.33 -6.51 -11.74
C SER A 111 6.49 -5.74 -11.08
N GLY A 112 7.13 -4.83 -11.82
CA GLY A 112 8.21 -3.99 -11.28
C GLY A 112 7.73 -3.04 -10.18
N ILE A 113 6.59 -2.40 -10.38
CA ILE A 113 5.97 -1.52 -9.38
C ILE A 113 5.51 -2.34 -8.16
N LEU A 114 4.84 -3.46 -8.37
CA LEU A 114 4.36 -4.30 -7.28
C LEU A 114 5.51 -4.86 -6.43
N ASN A 115 6.61 -5.29 -7.08
CA ASN A 115 7.81 -5.71 -6.36
C ASN A 115 8.40 -4.57 -5.53
N LYS A 116 8.55 -3.36 -6.11
CA LYS A 116 9.03 -2.17 -5.38
C LYS A 116 8.15 -1.86 -4.16
N VAL A 117 6.84 -1.89 -4.32
CA VAL A 117 5.88 -1.64 -3.22
C VAL A 117 6.05 -2.68 -2.11
N LEU A 118 6.08 -3.98 -2.47
CA LEU A 118 6.24 -5.04 -1.48
C LEU A 118 7.61 -5.00 -0.81
N ALA A 119 8.70 -4.81 -1.56
CA ALA A 119 10.04 -4.70 -1.00
C ALA A 119 10.13 -3.54 0.02
N THR A 120 9.55 -2.40 -0.30
CA THR A 120 9.50 -1.24 0.62
C THR A 120 8.71 -1.57 1.89
N ARG A 121 7.52 -2.17 1.76
CA ARG A 121 6.69 -2.56 2.93
C ARG A 121 7.37 -3.63 3.79
N VAL A 122 8.00 -4.61 3.18
CA VAL A 122 8.76 -5.67 3.88
C VAL A 122 9.95 -5.09 4.63
N SER A 123 10.70 -4.17 4.01
CA SER A 123 11.80 -3.48 4.67
C SER A 123 11.33 -2.71 5.92
N MET A 124 10.22 -1.95 5.82
CA MET A 124 9.64 -1.22 6.95
C MET A 124 9.02 -2.15 8.01
N LEU A 125 8.56 -3.35 7.62
CA LEU A 125 8.02 -4.35 8.54
C LEU A 125 9.11 -5.08 9.33
N SER A 126 10.34 -5.14 8.82
CA SER A 126 11.42 -5.96 9.38
C SER A 126 11.74 -5.69 10.85
N PRO A 127 11.69 -4.46 11.40
CA PRO A 127 11.93 -4.23 12.84
C PRO A 127 10.86 -4.87 13.74
N PHE A 128 9.65 -5.05 13.22
CA PHE A 128 8.51 -5.57 13.97
C PHE A 128 8.36 -7.08 13.84
N ALA A 129 8.59 -7.63 12.65
CA ALA A 129 8.37 -9.02 12.29
C ALA A 129 9.57 -9.56 11.49
N PRO A 130 10.76 -9.71 12.13
CA PRO A 130 12.01 -9.97 11.43
C PRO A 130 12.03 -11.32 10.69
N HIS A 131 11.41 -12.37 11.24
CA HIS A 131 11.49 -13.70 10.62
C HIS A 131 10.73 -13.75 9.30
N ILE A 132 9.47 -13.32 9.30
CA ILE A 132 8.66 -13.34 8.08
C ILE A 132 9.15 -12.28 7.07
N ALA A 133 9.69 -11.15 7.54
CA ALA A 133 10.25 -10.13 6.67
C ALA A 133 11.49 -10.64 5.91
N GLU A 134 12.40 -11.39 6.57
CA GLU A 134 13.56 -12.01 5.91
C GLU A 134 13.09 -13.03 4.84
N GLU A 135 12.11 -13.86 5.15
CA GLU A 135 11.57 -14.82 4.19
C GLU A 135 10.92 -14.13 2.98
N MET A 136 10.10 -13.10 3.22
CA MET A 136 9.49 -12.29 2.15
C MET A 136 10.55 -11.62 1.27
N TRP A 137 11.59 -11.08 1.91
CA TRP A 137 12.68 -10.38 1.24
C TRP A 137 13.46 -11.29 0.29
N GLU A 138 13.73 -12.52 0.73
CA GLU A 138 14.33 -13.57 -0.11
C GLU A 138 13.43 -13.92 -1.31
N LYS A 139 12.11 -14.07 -1.08
CA LYS A 139 11.15 -14.38 -2.16
C LYS A 139 11.04 -13.29 -3.22
N LEU A 140 11.30 -12.03 -2.84
CA LEU A 140 11.36 -10.90 -3.78
C LEU A 140 12.66 -10.88 -4.61
N GLY A 141 13.57 -11.85 -4.43
CA GLY A 141 14.79 -12.01 -5.20
C GLY A 141 16.02 -11.32 -4.59
N ASN A 142 15.95 -10.84 -3.36
CA ASN A 142 17.08 -10.23 -2.68
C ASN A 142 18.00 -11.31 -2.07
N THR A 143 19.31 -11.09 -2.13
CA THR A 143 20.32 -12.06 -1.65
C THR A 143 20.91 -11.71 -0.28
N GLU A 144 20.81 -10.45 0.11
CA GLU A 144 21.25 -9.98 1.43
C GLU A 144 20.09 -9.95 2.41
N MET A 145 20.39 -10.00 3.71
CA MET A 145 19.36 -9.91 4.74
C MET A 145 18.68 -8.55 4.75
N VAL A 146 17.35 -8.51 4.91
CA VAL A 146 16.60 -7.25 5.02
C VAL A 146 17.07 -6.41 6.20
N SER A 147 17.48 -7.03 7.29
CA SER A 147 18.04 -6.38 8.47
C SER A 147 19.34 -5.60 8.22
N LYS A 148 20.04 -5.87 7.11
CA LYS A 148 21.22 -5.11 6.64
C LYS A 148 20.89 -4.08 5.58
N SER A 149 19.67 -4.08 5.05
CA SER A 149 19.27 -3.10 4.05
C SER A 149 19.12 -1.70 4.67
N SER A 150 19.29 -0.68 3.84
CA SER A 150 19.01 0.69 4.28
C SER A 150 17.51 0.90 4.44
N TRP A 151 17.13 1.75 5.42
CA TRP A 151 15.74 2.21 5.53
C TRP A 151 15.29 2.87 4.22
N PRO A 152 14.07 2.59 3.75
CA PRO A 152 13.55 3.18 2.51
C PRO A 152 13.55 4.70 2.59
N LYS A 153 13.93 5.34 1.48
CA LYS A 153 13.94 6.80 1.37
C LYS A 153 12.79 7.28 0.49
N GLU A 154 12.27 8.43 0.84
CA GLU A 154 11.34 9.14 -0.03
C GLU A 154 12.03 9.46 -1.37
N GLU A 155 11.31 9.24 -2.46
CA GLU A 155 11.73 9.71 -3.78
C GLU A 155 11.11 11.09 -4.02
N GLU A 156 11.85 11.99 -4.69
CA GLU A 156 11.31 13.27 -5.09
C GLU A 156 10.06 13.07 -5.95
N GLN A 157 9.01 13.85 -5.67
CA GLN A 157 7.74 13.77 -6.38
C GLN A 157 7.97 14.15 -7.85
N ALA A 158 7.78 13.19 -8.74
CA ALA A 158 8.11 13.37 -10.15
C ALA A 158 7.08 14.20 -10.94
N ASP A 159 5.80 14.23 -10.55
CA ASP A 159 4.74 14.97 -11.27
C ASP A 159 3.48 15.18 -10.41
N ASP A 160 3.30 16.39 -9.89
CA ASP A 160 2.10 16.80 -9.13
C ASP A 160 0.81 16.68 -9.96
N LYS A 161 0.88 16.86 -11.29
CA LYS A 161 -0.29 16.75 -12.16
C LYS A 161 -0.78 15.32 -12.28
N ALA A 162 0.12 14.33 -12.36
CA ALA A 162 -0.26 12.93 -12.39
C ALA A 162 -0.98 12.54 -11.09
N VAL A 163 -0.49 13.02 -9.94
CA VAL A 163 -1.12 12.79 -8.63
C VAL A 163 -2.51 13.42 -8.56
N GLN A 164 -2.64 14.68 -8.98
CA GLN A 164 -3.91 15.40 -8.97
C GLN A 164 -4.94 14.75 -9.91
N ASN A 165 -4.53 14.40 -11.13
CA ASN A 165 -5.40 13.77 -12.12
C ASN A 165 -5.90 12.41 -11.64
N GLU A 166 -5.05 11.59 -11.06
CA GLU A 166 -5.44 10.27 -10.58
C GLU A 166 -6.34 10.36 -9.32
N SER A 167 -6.09 11.33 -8.44
CA SER A 167 -6.94 11.63 -7.30
C SER A 167 -8.34 12.11 -7.73
N LEU A 168 -8.40 12.98 -8.73
CA LEU A 168 -9.68 13.42 -9.32
C LEU A 168 -10.45 12.25 -9.92
N LEU A 169 -9.76 11.40 -10.69
CA LEU A 169 -10.37 10.22 -11.31
C LEU A 169 -10.93 9.26 -10.25
N SER A 170 -10.18 9.01 -9.19
CA SER A 170 -10.62 8.18 -8.06
C SER A 170 -11.88 8.76 -7.41
N SER A 171 -11.91 10.07 -7.15
CA SER A 171 -13.07 10.76 -6.58
C SER A 171 -14.30 10.60 -7.48
N VAL A 172 -14.18 10.88 -8.77
CA VAL A 172 -15.29 10.74 -9.73
C VAL A 172 -15.82 9.30 -9.79
N MET A 173 -14.93 8.31 -9.80
CA MET A 173 -15.32 6.89 -9.81
C MET A 173 -16.05 6.48 -8.53
N ASN A 174 -15.63 7.03 -7.38
CA ASN A 174 -16.30 6.79 -6.10
C ASN A 174 -17.69 7.44 -6.09
N ASP A 175 -17.84 8.66 -6.59
CA ASP A 175 -19.14 9.35 -6.70
C ASP A 175 -20.11 8.58 -7.59
N ILE A 176 -19.65 8.13 -8.76
CA ILE A 176 -20.46 7.28 -9.65
C ILE A 176 -20.88 5.99 -8.94
N SER A 177 -19.96 5.33 -8.23
CA SER A 177 -20.25 4.09 -7.51
C SER A 177 -21.28 4.32 -6.39
N ASN A 178 -21.20 5.44 -5.68
CA ASN A 178 -22.14 5.83 -4.65
C ASN A 178 -23.53 6.12 -5.21
N ILE A 179 -23.61 6.85 -6.34
CA ILE A 179 -24.89 7.11 -7.02
C ILE A 179 -25.56 5.80 -7.44
N ILE A 180 -24.81 4.87 -8.04
CA ILE A 180 -25.32 3.56 -8.44
C ILE A 180 -25.84 2.77 -7.23
N LYS A 181 -25.07 2.76 -6.13
CA LYS A 181 -25.49 2.06 -4.88
C LYS A 181 -26.77 2.64 -4.29
N VAL A 182 -26.89 3.96 -4.24
CA VAL A 182 -28.06 4.64 -3.66
C VAL A 182 -29.29 4.50 -4.55
N THR A 183 -29.13 4.67 -5.85
CA THR A 183 -30.25 4.62 -6.80
C THR A 183 -30.67 3.19 -7.15
N LYS A 184 -29.77 2.20 -6.95
CA LYS A 184 -29.95 0.80 -7.38
C LYS A 184 -30.25 0.64 -8.87
N ILE A 185 -29.89 1.61 -9.68
CA ILE A 185 -30.09 1.61 -11.14
C ILE A 185 -28.81 1.04 -11.78
N THR A 186 -28.98 0.14 -12.75
CA THR A 186 -27.88 -0.28 -13.63
C THR A 186 -27.85 0.65 -14.84
N PRO A 187 -26.94 1.64 -14.90
CA PRO A 187 -26.93 2.62 -15.96
C PRO A 187 -26.48 1.99 -17.29
N LYS A 188 -27.18 2.28 -18.38
CA LYS A 188 -26.73 1.94 -19.73
C LYS A 188 -25.68 2.93 -20.27
N LYS A 189 -25.66 4.15 -19.74
CA LYS A 189 -24.76 5.22 -20.13
C LYS A 189 -24.53 6.16 -18.95
N ILE A 190 -23.31 6.60 -18.78
CA ILE A 190 -22.90 7.63 -17.81
C ILE A 190 -22.36 8.80 -18.62
N ILE A 191 -22.84 10.01 -18.33
CA ILE A 191 -22.39 11.24 -18.97
C ILE A 191 -21.80 12.14 -17.87
N ILE A 192 -20.55 12.53 -18.05
CA ILE A 192 -19.84 13.43 -17.12
C ILE A 192 -19.79 14.81 -17.77
N TYR A 193 -20.31 15.81 -17.08
CA TYR A 193 -20.23 17.20 -17.51
C TYR A 193 -19.05 17.86 -16.81
N THR A 194 -18.13 18.42 -17.58
CA THR A 194 -16.99 19.20 -17.07
C THR A 194 -17.22 20.68 -17.36
N ALA A 195 -16.70 21.53 -16.47
CA ALA A 195 -16.73 22.98 -16.71
C ALA A 195 -15.79 23.37 -17.85
N ASP A 196 -16.17 24.39 -18.63
CA ASP A 196 -15.30 24.98 -19.65
C ASP A 196 -14.03 25.58 -19.03
N ASN A 197 -12.93 25.59 -19.79
CA ASN A 197 -11.59 26.04 -19.35
C ASN A 197 -11.56 27.48 -18.79
N TRP A 198 -12.53 28.34 -19.12
CA TRP A 198 -12.59 29.70 -18.56
C TRP A 198 -13.06 29.73 -17.10
N LYS A 199 -13.84 28.74 -16.66
CA LYS A 199 -14.32 28.63 -15.28
C LYS A 199 -13.25 28.11 -14.30
N SER A 200 -12.20 27.47 -14.81
CA SER A 200 -11.08 26.99 -14.00
C SER A 200 -9.98 28.04 -13.81
N LYS A 201 -10.12 29.22 -14.40
CA LYS A 201 -9.16 30.35 -14.31
C LYS A 201 -9.67 31.50 -13.41
N ALA A 202 -10.82 31.35 -12.79
CA ALA A 202 -11.38 32.24 -11.79
C ALA A 202 -11.15 31.67 -10.40
#